data_fb46a74a8a880352ea04d4babca4b1ef
#
_entry.id   fb46a74a8a880352ea04d4babca4b1ef
#
_cell.length_a   1.000
_cell.length_b   1.000
_cell.length_c   1.000
_cell.angle_alpha   90.00
_cell.angle_beta   90.00
_cell.angle_gamma   90.00
#
_symmetry.space_group_name_H-M   'P 1'
#
loop_
_entity.id
_entity.type
_entity.pdbx_description
1 polymer ?
#
loop_
_entity_poly.entity_id
_entity_poly.type
_entity_poly.pdbx_seq_one_letter_code
_entity_poly.pdbx_strand_id
1 'polypeptide(L)'
;MLMLDEKRCSRYAVIMITPAQSRAARALLDWSQEDLAKAAHLGLSTIRDFEKGRRVPTHNNLRGIRLALEEAGVEMGLENSSVALRSER
;
A
#
# COMPACT_ATOMS: atom_id res chain seq x y z
N MET A 1 -25.53 7.11 8.17
CA MET A 1 -25.05 7.36 8.18
C MET A 1 -24.13 7.60 8.88
N LEU A 2 -24.03 7.66 9.75
CA LEU A 2 -23.28 7.72 10.54
C LEU A 2 -22.13 7.23 10.33
N MET A 3 -21.99 6.31 10.10
CA MET A 3 -20.86 5.83 9.85
C MET A 3 -20.27 6.54 8.81
N LEU A 4 -20.82 7.51 8.25
CA LEU A 4 -20.24 8.24 7.26
C LEU A 4 -18.93 8.78 7.59
N ASP A 5 -18.75 9.29 8.76
CA ASP A 5 -17.48 9.84 9.11
C ASP A 5 -16.44 8.82 9.20
N GLU A 6 -16.77 7.72 9.78
CA GLU A 6 -15.83 6.71 9.86
C GLU A 6 -15.52 6.17 8.54
N LYS A 7 -16.49 6.15 7.67
CA LYS A 7 -16.24 5.71 6.38
C LYS A 7 -15.33 6.58 5.64
N ARG A 8 -15.41 7.87 5.90
CA ARG A 8 -14.54 8.76 5.22
C ARG A 8 -13.12 8.50 5.57
N CYS A 9 -12.83 8.27 6.80
CA CYS A 9 -11.50 7.97 7.19
C CYS A 9 -11.05 6.66 6.62
N SER A 10 -11.92 5.70 6.65
CA SER A 10 -11.60 4.43 6.11
C SER A 10 -11.37 4.47 4.65
N ARG A 11 -12.22 5.22 3.96
CA ARG A 11 -12.07 5.31 2.55
C ARG A 11 -10.75 5.91 2.15
N TYR A 12 -10.31 6.89 2.91
CA TYR A 12 -9.06 7.51 2.62
C TYR A 12 -7.93 6.51 2.77
N ALA A 13 -7.94 5.74 3.83
CA ALA A 13 -6.91 4.76 4.05
C ALA A 13 -6.95 3.67 2.99
N VAL A 14 -8.14 3.29 2.59
CA VAL A 14 -8.25 2.25 1.58
C VAL A 14 -7.71 2.73 0.26
N ILE A 15 -7.94 3.98 -0.08
CA ILE A 15 -7.44 4.51 -1.32
C ILE A 15 -5.93 4.59 -1.29
N MET A 16 -5.36 4.88 -0.16
CA MET A 16 -3.92 5.04 -0.08
C MET A 16 -3.17 3.72 -0.01
N ILE A 17 -3.48 2.87 0.86
CA ILE A 17 -2.87 1.56 1.03
C ILE A 17 -2.59 1.34 2.51
N THR A 18 -2.83 0.16 2.98
CA THR A 18 -2.59 -0.18 4.37
C THR A 18 -1.27 -0.93 4.50
N PRO A 19 -0.71 -0.97 5.70
CA PRO A 19 0.51 -1.75 5.91
C PRO A 19 0.35 -3.21 5.51
N ALA A 20 -0.80 -3.79 5.80
CA ALA A 20 -1.03 -5.19 5.45
C ALA A 20 -1.06 -5.38 3.94
N GLN A 21 -1.64 -4.44 3.23
CA GLN A 21 -1.67 -4.53 1.78
C GLN A 21 -0.26 -4.42 1.22
N SER A 22 0.57 -3.58 1.81
CA SER A 22 1.95 -3.44 1.36
C SER A 22 2.71 -4.74 1.53
N ARG A 23 2.58 -5.37 2.70
CA ARG A 23 3.27 -6.63 2.94
C ARG A 23 2.77 -7.72 2.00
N ALA A 24 1.47 -7.80 1.81
CA ALA A 24 0.90 -8.82 0.95
C ALA A 24 1.31 -8.61 -0.50
N ALA A 25 1.30 -7.37 -0.95
CA ALA A 25 1.69 -7.08 -2.32
C ALA A 25 3.15 -7.43 -2.56
N ARG A 26 4.00 -7.10 -1.59
CA ARG A 26 5.41 -7.48 -1.72
C ARG A 26 5.56 -8.99 -1.81
N ALA A 27 4.78 -9.71 -1.00
CA ALA A 27 4.87 -11.15 -1.03
C ALA A 27 4.47 -11.70 -2.39
N LEU A 28 3.44 -11.13 -2.98
CA LEU A 28 3.02 -11.58 -4.30
C LEU A 28 4.07 -11.32 -5.36
N LEU A 29 4.82 -10.25 -5.21
CA LEU A 29 5.86 -9.90 -6.15
C LEU A 29 7.21 -10.51 -5.80
N ASP A 30 7.29 -11.13 -4.65
CA ASP A 30 8.55 -11.66 -4.14
C ASP A 30 9.56 -10.53 -3.95
N TRP A 31 9.09 -9.41 -3.47
CA TRP A 31 9.92 -8.24 -3.23
C TRP A 31 10.28 -8.10 -1.76
N SER A 32 11.49 -7.65 -1.53
CA SER A 32 11.89 -7.27 -0.18
C SER A 32 11.38 -5.86 0.10
N GLN A 33 11.51 -5.43 1.34
CA GLN A 33 11.20 -4.05 1.68
C GLN A 33 12.12 -3.09 0.93
N GLU A 34 13.34 -3.50 0.73
CA GLU A 34 14.28 -2.69 0.00
C GLU A 34 13.88 -2.53 -1.46
N ASP A 35 13.38 -3.60 -2.07
CA ASP A 35 12.90 -3.52 -3.44
C ASP A 35 11.77 -2.51 -3.55
N LEU A 36 10.85 -2.55 -2.60
CA LEU A 36 9.74 -1.60 -2.62
C LEU A 36 10.24 -0.18 -2.40
N ALA A 37 11.18 -0.01 -1.49
CA ALA A 37 11.71 1.33 -1.21
C ALA A 37 12.33 1.91 -2.47
N LYS A 38 13.08 1.11 -3.20
CA LYS A 38 13.68 1.58 -4.43
C LYS A 38 12.63 1.94 -5.47
N ALA A 39 11.63 1.09 -5.64
CA ALA A 39 10.60 1.33 -6.63
C ALA A 39 9.78 2.57 -6.29
N ALA A 40 9.58 2.84 -5.02
CA ALA A 40 8.78 3.99 -4.59
C ALA A 40 9.63 5.23 -4.39
N HIS A 41 10.94 5.11 -4.55
CA HIS A 41 11.89 6.21 -4.35
C HIS A 41 11.81 6.74 -2.92
N LEU A 42 11.76 5.84 -1.96
CA LEU A 42 11.70 6.18 -0.55
C LEU A 42 12.79 5.46 0.19
N GLY A 43 13.07 5.91 1.39
CA GLY A 43 14.05 5.24 2.21
C GLY A 43 13.53 3.94 2.76
N LEU A 44 14.43 3.01 3.00
CA LEU A 44 14.04 1.73 3.57
C LEU A 44 13.38 1.89 4.93
N SER A 45 13.87 2.81 5.74
CA SER A 45 13.30 3.00 7.06
C SER A 45 11.85 3.48 6.98
N THR A 46 11.52 4.26 5.95
CA THR A 46 10.15 4.71 5.75
C THR A 46 9.23 3.52 5.49
N ILE A 47 9.68 2.59 4.64
CA ILE A 47 8.89 1.42 4.34
C ILE A 47 8.75 0.54 5.58
N ARG A 48 9.85 0.37 6.29
CA ARG A 48 9.84 -0.46 7.48
C ARG A 48 8.87 0.05 8.52
N ASP A 49 8.94 1.36 8.82
CA ASP A 49 8.08 1.93 9.83
C ASP A 49 6.62 1.90 9.40
N PHE A 50 6.37 2.12 8.12
CA PHE A 50 5.02 2.05 7.62
C PHE A 50 4.45 0.64 7.77
N GLU A 51 5.20 -0.35 7.37
CA GLU A 51 4.68 -1.72 7.40
C GLU A 51 4.53 -2.26 8.81
N LYS A 52 5.24 -1.69 9.76
CA LYS A 52 5.08 -2.09 11.14
C LYS A 52 4.01 -1.29 11.85
N GLY A 53 3.44 -0.32 11.18
CA GLY A 53 2.42 0.51 11.80
C GLY A 53 2.94 1.55 12.74
N ARG A 54 4.25 1.81 12.72
CA ARG A 54 4.85 2.78 13.62
C ARG A 54 4.64 4.20 13.19
N ARG A 55 4.50 4.41 11.91
CA ARG A 55 4.41 5.75 11.40
C ARG A 55 3.57 5.75 10.15
N VAL A 56 2.76 6.78 9.98
CA VAL A 56 1.97 6.92 8.76
C VAL A 56 2.71 7.88 7.86
N PRO A 57 3.17 7.45 6.70
CA PRO A 57 3.90 8.34 5.80
C PRO A 57 2.99 9.44 5.28
N THR A 58 3.58 10.42 4.64
CA THR A 58 2.79 11.49 4.05
C THR A 58 1.90 10.92 2.97
N HIS A 59 0.89 11.68 2.61
CA HIS A 59 -0.04 11.31 1.57
C HIS A 59 0.71 10.98 0.28
N ASN A 60 1.67 11.81 -0.09
CA ASN A 60 2.43 11.58 -1.30
C ASN A 60 3.25 10.30 -1.24
N ASN A 61 3.82 10.02 -0.08
CA ASN A 61 4.62 8.81 0.06
C ASN A 61 3.74 7.57 0.01
N LEU A 62 2.56 7.63 0.61
CA LEU A 62 1.64 6.50 0.53
C LEU A 62 1.23 6.25 -0.90
N ARG A 63 0.97 7.31 -1.64
CA ARG A 63 0.63 7.19 -3.03
C ARG A 63 1.76 6.59 -3.83
N GLY A 64 2.99 7.00 -3.52
CA GLY A 64 4.15 6.45 -4.19
C GLY A 64 4.30 4.97 -3.96
N ILE A 65 4.04 4.52 -2.73
CA ILE A 65 4.12 3.11 -2.42
C ILE A 65 3.07 2.35 -3.22
N ARG A 66 1.85 2.86 -3.23
CA ARG A 66 0.78 2.20 -3.94
C ARG A 66 1.06 2.13 -5.43
N LEU A 67 1.50 3.24 -6.00
CA LEU A 67 1.78 3.27 -7.43
C LEU A 67 2.91 2.32 -7.80
N ALA A 68 3.93 2.24 -6.96
CA ALA A 68 5.04 1.34 -7.25
C ALA A 68 4.55 -0.10 -7.32
N LEU A 69 3.67 -0.47 -6.40
CA LEU A 69 3.15 -1.83 -6.40
C LEU A 69 2.21 -2.07 -7.58
N GLU A 70 1.39 -1.08 -7.90
CA GLU A 70 0.47 -1.24 -9.01
C GLU A 70 1.21 -1.34 -10.33
N GLU A 71 2.26 -0.58 -10.49
CA GLU A 71 3.04 -0.64 -11.71
C GLU A 71 3.77 -1.96 -11.84
N ALA A 72 4.05 -2.60 -10.74
CA ALA A 72 4.70 -3.90 -10.77
C ALA A 72 3.71 -5.02 -11.05
N GLY A 73 2.42 -4.72 -11.10
CA GLY A 73 1.44 -5.71 -11.48
C GLY A 73 0.48 -6.15 -10.39
N VAL A 74 0.44 -5.43 -9.27
CA VAL A 74 -0.47 -5.80 -8.19
C VAL A 74 -1.74 -4.98 -8.28
N GLU A 75 -2.87 -5.62 -8.09
CA GLU A 75 -4.14 -4.92 -7.98
C GLU A 75 -4.59 -4.96 -6.54
N MET A 76 -5.06 -3.86 -6.04
CA MET A 76 -5.50 -3.80 -4.66
C MET A 76 -6.96 -3.38 -4.59
N GLY A 77 -7.75 -4.15 -3.86
CA GLY A 77 -9.14 -3.82 -3.68
C GLY A 77 -9.29 -2.63 -2.77
N LEU A 78 -10.25 -1.80 -3.06
CA LEU A 78 -10.48 -0.62 -2.27
C LEU A 78 -11.37 -0.85 -1.10
N GLU A 79 -12.21 -1.85 -1.16
CA GLU A 79 -13.19 -2.04 -0.11
C GLU A 79 -12.89 -3.14 0.84
N ASN A 80 -12.14 -4.11 0.45
CA ASN A 80 -11.90 -5.26 1.30
C ASN A 80 -10.44 -5.57 1.46
N SER A 81 -9.59 -4.65 1.16
CA SER A 81 -8.15 -4.80 1.34
C SER A 81 -7.57 -5.98 0.56
N SER A 82 -8.23 -6.39 -0.47
CA SER A 82 -7.72 -7.51 -1.24
C SER A 82 -6.49 -7.09 -2.04
N VAL A 83 -5.63 -8.03 -2.29
CA VAL A 83 -4.40 -7.79 -3.01
C VAL A 83 -4.19 -8.99 -3.91
N ALA A 84 -3.93 -8.75 -5.18
CA ALA A 84 -3.73 -9.86 -6.11
C ALA A 84 -2.86 -9.41 -7.25
N LEU A 85 -2.19 -10.35 -7.89
CA LEU A 85 -1.44 -10.01 -9.08
C LEU A 85 -2.40 -9.76 -10.22
N ARG A 86 -2.09 -8.78 -11.05
CA ARG A 86 -2.94 -8.44 -12.16
C ARG A 86 -2.88 -9.57 -13.18
N SER A 87 -4.04 -9.94 -13.65
CA SER A 87 -4.08 -10.96 -14.64
C SER A 87 -3.66 -10.38 -15.95
N GLU A 88 -2.78 -10.98 -16.62
CA GLU A 88 -2.31 -10.40 -17.78
C GLU A 88 -2.92 -10.82 -18.89
N ARG A 89 -3.21 -10.87 -19.50
CA ARG A 89 -3.69 -11.32 -20.45
C ARG A 89 -3.93 -11.34 -20.91
#